data_4ad02fded5f9d9aeadb9bfdc9e6c7526
#
_entry.id   4ad02fded5f9d9aeadb9bfdc9e6c7526
#
_cell.length_a   1.000
_cell.length_b   1.000
_cell.length_c   1.000
_cell.angle_alpha   90.00
_cell.angle_beta   90.00
_cell.angle_gamma   90.00
#
_symmetry.space_group_name_H-M   'P 1'
#
loop_
_entity.id
_entity.type
_entity.pdbx_description
1 polymer ?
#
loop_
_entity_poly.entity_id
_entity_poly.type
_entity_poly.pdbx_seq_one_letter_code
_entity_poly.pdbx_strand_id
1 'polypeptide(L)'
;MKDHTGHWVREVDLTPSCYIGQSSALCLELPRKDWIPKFYGDFVSYKKNEGPFGLKHGSALSCSSSLVPIVNPPEGFDLPYKILFKINSLIQHGCLPGQAIDASFYRLVDPKRIKIQYIEGALDKLSHVKEHCYEPVNWLKKQYTKYATSRRLPKSTTMSLDDGLVYVHRVQITPCKVYFCGPEVNLSNRVLRNYPEDIDNFLRVSFVDEDMDKLHATVLSPCASSENGERRTGIYDRILSTLRNGITIGGKKFEFLAFSTSQLRDNSVWMFASRTGLTATDIRKWMGDFHEIRNVAKYAARLGQSFGSSRETLSISRQEVENIPDVEVERGGIRYCFSDGIGKISAELAREVATKCGLKNSVPSAFQIRYGGYKGVVAVDPTSSKKLSLRESMCKYKSENTKLDVLAWSKYQPCFLNRQIITLLSNLGVMDRVFEKKQKEAINQLDAMLTDPLSSQEALELIFPGESTRVLKEMLLCGYQPNAEPFLSMMLQTFRASKLLELRLKSRIFIPNGRCMMGCLDETRTLEYGQVFVQISHSSRQLSNDFSDMFHTSSSNPNNLIFEGDVVVAKNPCLHPGDVRVLKAVDVPALHHLADCVVFPQKGRR
;
A
#
# COMPACT_ATOMS: atom_id res chain seq x y z
N MET A 1 -37.70 9.79 2.46
CA MET A 1 -39.01 10.49 2.30
C MET A 1 -38.80 11.97 2.08
N LYS A 2 -39.82 12.67 1.51
CA LYS A 2 -39.83 14.12 1.53
C LYS A 2 -40.52 14.59 2.79
N ASP A 3 -39.92 15.56 3.46
CA ASP A 3 -40.62 16.27 4.54
C ASP A 3 -41.77 17.16 4.01
N HIS A 4 -42.48 17.79 4.90
CA HIS A 4 -43.59 18.69 4.54
C HIS A 4 -43.14 19.93 3.76
N THR A 5 -41.83 20.19 3.64
CA THR A 5 -41.26 21.27 2.81
C THR A 5 -40.84 20.79 1.43
N GLY A 6 -40.99 19.52 1.14
CA GLY A 6 -40.59 18.91 -0.14
C GLY A 6 -39.14 18.51 -0.25
N HIS A 7 -38.34 18.66 0.81
CA HIS A 7 -36.95 18.19 0.83
C HIS A 7 -36.85 16.70 1.14
N TRP A 8 -35.86 16.05 0.57
CA TRP A 8 -35.54 14.65 0.84
C TRP A 8 -34.93 14.51 2.24
N VAL A 9 -35.59 13.78 3.12
CA VAL A 9 -35.11 13.48 4.47
C VAL A 9 -34.90 11.98 4.64
N ARG A 10 -33.92 11.63 5.44
CA ARG A 10 -33.66 10.25 5.80
C ARG A 10 -34.74 9.80 6.79
N GLU A 11 -35.43 8.72 6.47
CA GLU A 11 -36.37 8.15 7.41
C GLU A 11 -35.62 7.27 8.42
N VAL A 12 -35.51 7.77 9.63
CA VAL A 12 -34.77 7.13 10.73
C VAL A 12 -35.67 6.19 11.53
N ASP A 13 -36.99 6.40 11.46
CA ASP A 13 -37.96 5.73 12.35
C ASP A 13 -38.41 4.34 11.88
N LEU A 14 -38.14 3.98 10.62
CA LEU A 14 -38.49 2.67 10.08
C LEU A 14 -37.35 1.63 10.14
N THR A 15 -36.16 2.05 10.54
CA THR A 15 -35.02 1.15 10.63
C THR A 15 -34.73 0.86 12.08
N PRO A 16 -34.83 -0.40 12.56
CA PRO A 16 -34.40 -0.76 13.91
C PRO A 16 -32.99 -0.24 14.16
N SER A 17 -32.75 0.27 15.37
CA SER A 17 -31.46 0.89 15.74
C SER A 17 -30.23 0.01 15.50
N CYS A 18 -30.41 -1.32 15.48
CA CYS A 18 -29.35 -2.29 15.14
C CYS A 18 -28.94 -2.30 13.67
N TYR A 19 -29.72 -1.68 12.78
CA TYR A 19 -29.42 -1.58 11.35
C TYR A 19 -28.97 -0.18 10.92
N ILE A 20 -28.96 0.80 11.84
CA ILE A 20 -28.45 2.14 11.56
C ILE A 20 -26.95 2.03 11.29
N GLY A 21 -26.57 2.32 10.04
CA GLY A 21 -25.18 2.18 9.55
C GLY A 21 -24.90 0.90 8.77
N GLN A 22 -25.82 -0.08 8.74
CA GLN A 22 -25.66 -1.32 7.94
C GLN A 22 -26.49 -1.32 6.65
N SER A 23 -27.51 -0.47 6.55
CA SER A 23 -28.30 -0.31 5.33
C SER A 23 -28.31 1.13 4.89
N SER A 24 -27.67 1.43 3.78
CA SER A 24 -27.95 2.63 3.00
C SER A 24 -29.21 2.39 2.18
N ALA A 25 -30.33 2.11 2.83
CA ALA A 25 -31.60 2.05 2.13
C ALA A 25 -32.02 3.47 1.77
N LEU A 26 -31.71 3.88 0.53
CA LEU A 26 -32.37 5.05 -0.05
C LEU A 26 -33.81 4.64 -0.33
N CYS A 27 -34.75 5.00 0.53
CA CYS A 27 -36.16 4.86 0.24
C CYS A 27 -36.56 5.99 -0.74
N LEU A 28 -36.58 5.66 -2.03
CA LEU A 28 -37.08 6.54 -3.06
C LEU A 28 -38.61 6.36 -3.10
N GLU A 29 -39.35 7.34 -2.59
CA GLU A 29 -40.77 7.44 -2.90
C GLU A 29 -40.89 7.87 -4.36
N LEU A 30 -41.18 6.89 -5.21
CA LEU A 30 -41.37 7.16 -6.64
C LEU A 30 -42.65 7.95 -6.84
N PRO A 31 -42.62 9.05 -7.61
CA PRO A 31 -43.85 9.77 -7.98
C PRO A 31 -44.82 8.86 -8.75
N ARG A 32 -46.03 9.32 -8.98
CA ARG A 32 -47.08 8.57 -9.69
C ARG A 32 -46.52 7.93 -10.95
N LYS A 33 -46.99 6.73 -11.24
CA LYS A 33 -46.48 5.82 -12.31
C LYS A 33 -46.36 6.48 -13.69
N ASP A 34 -47.20 7.43 -13.98
CA ASP A 34 -47.27 8.24 -15.21
C ASP A 34 -46.15 9.30 -15.31
N TRP A 35 -45.47 9.60 -14.22
CA TRP A 35 -44.38 10.58 -14.14
C TRP A 35 -42.98 9.95 -14.19
N ILE A 36 -42.93 8.64 -14.17
CA ILE A 36 -41.63 7.92 -14.24
C ILE A 36 -41.24 7.83 -15.70
N PRO A 37 -40.08 8.42 -16.10
CA PRO A 37 -39.60 8.25 -17.46
C PRO A 37 -39.50 6.78 -17.83
N LYS A 38 -39.78 6.45 -19.08
CA LYS A 38 -39.91 5.09 -19.58
C LYS A 38 -38.67 4.19 -19.27
N PHE A 39 -37.50 4.80 -19.17
CA PHE A 39 -36.26 4.07 -18.83
C PHE A 39 -36.17 3.65 -17.34
N TYR A 40 -37.01 4.18 -16.45
CA TYR A 40 -37.19 3.71 -15.08
C TYR A 40 -38.17 2.54 -14.96
N GLY A 41 -38.86 2.21 -16.05
CA GLY A 41 -39.81 1.10 -16.06
C GLY A 41 -39.18 -0.22 -15.65
N ASP A 42 -37.96 -0.47 -16.08
CA ASP A 42 -37.20 -1.67 -15.73
C ASP A 42 -36.82 -1.72 -14.26
N PHE A 43 -36.48 -0.60 -13.66
CA PHE A 43 -36.18 -0.51 -12.23
C PHE A 43 -37.43 -0.83 -11.37
N VAL A 44 -38.58 -0.30 -11.74
CA VAL A 44 -39.85 -0.55 -11.05
C VAL A 44 -40.30 -2.00 -11.25
N SER A 45 -40.14 -2.54 -12.44
CA SER A 45 -40.42 -3.93 -12.77
C SER A 45 -39.53 -4.88 -11.99
N TYR A 46 -38.27 -4.57 -11.93
CA TYR A 46 -37.29 -5.34 -11.17
C TYR A 46 -37.63 -5.37 -9.67
N LYS A 47 -37.93 -4.22 -9.07
CA LYS A 47 -38.38 -4.14 -7.68
C LYS A 47 -39.63 -4.96 -7.41
N LYS A 48 -40.61 -4.91 -8.31
CA LYS A 48 -41.87 -5.64 -8.17
C LYS A 48 -41.68 -7.15 -8.21
N ASN A 49 -40.80 -7.64 -9.06
CA ASN A 49 -40.60 -9.06 -9.28
C ASN A 49 -39.64 -9.70 -8.26
N GLU A 50 -38.74 -8.91 -7.71
CA GLU A 50 -37.61 -9.42 -6.91
C GLU A 50 -37.71 -9.04 -5.42
N GLY A 51 -38.84 -8.44 -5.01
CA GLY A 51 -39.04 -8.00 -3.63
C GLY A 51 -38.46 -6.62 -3.33
N PRO A 52 -38.47 -6.17 -2.07
CA PRO A 52 -38.28 -4.76 -1.69
C PRO A 52 -36.90 -4.24 -2.02
N PHE A 53 -36.12 -4.62 -2.81
CA PHE A 53 -34.86 -4.02 -3.27
C PHE A 53 -34.24 -4.79 -4.46
N GLY A 54 -34.97 -5.70 -5.07
CA GLY A 54 -34.46 -6.48 -6.18
C GLY A 54 -33.20 -7.28 -5.84
N LEU A 55 -33.10 -7.78 -4.63
CA LEU A 55 -31.85 -8.25 -4.04
C LEU A 55 -31.46 -9.66 -4.46
N LYS A 56 -32.33 -10.39 -5.21
CA LYS A 56 -32.10 -11.79 -5.53
C LYS A 56 -31.03 -12.03 -6.59
N HIS A 57 -30.98 -11.21 -7.61
CA HIS A 57 -30.06 -11.39 -8.71
C HIS A 57 -29.15 -10.19 -8.83
N GLY A 58 -27.96 -10.37 -8.36
CA GLY A 58 -26.93 -9.45 -8.67
C GLY A 58 -26.91 -8.15 -7.92
N SER A 59 -27.79 -7.93 -6.99
CA SER A 59 -27.56 -6.87 -6.05
C SER A 59 -26.45 -7.30 -5.09
N ALA A 60 -25.72 -6.35 -4.66
CA ALA A 60 -24.62 -6.53 -3.74
C ALA A 60 -25.04 -7.14 -2.39
N LEU A 61 -26.29 -7.05 -2.04
CA LEU A 61 -26.87 -7.60 -0.82
C LEU A 61 -27.36 -9.03 -1.01
N SER A 62 -27.39 -9.55 -2.27
CA SER A 62 -27.70 -10.95 -2.47
C SER A 62 -26.52 -11.80 -2.02
N CYS A 63 -26.79 -12.86 -1.29
CA CYS A 63 -25.80 -13.90 -0.96
C CYS A 63 -25.31 -14.68 -2.20
N SER A 64 -25.72 -14.27 -3.41
CA SER A 64 -25.28 -14.83 -4.66
C SER A 64 -23.80 -14.54 -4.86
N SER A 65 -23.06 -15.55 -5.26
CA SER A 65 -21.65 -15.45 -5.63
C SER A 65 -21.41 -14.61 -6.88
N SER A 66 -22.44 -14.28 -7.64
CA SER A 66 -22.32 -13.45 -8.83
C SER A 66 -22.06 -12.00 -8.45
N LEU A 67 -20.90 -11.50 -8.81
CA LEU A 67 -20.56 -10.09 -8.75
C LEU A 67 -21.31 -9.36 -9.85
N VAL A 68 -22.32 -8.60 -9.50
CA VAL A 68 -23.15 -7.90 -10.46
C VAL A 68 -22.97 -6.41 -10.30
N PRO A 69 -23.02 -5.68 -11.38
CA PRO A 69 -23.16 -6.15 -12.75
C PRO A 69 -21.82 -6.12 -13.51
N ILE A 70 -21.27 -7.27 -13.82
CA ILE A 70 -20.23 -7.35 -14.84
C ILE A 70 -20.96 -7.47 -16.17
N VAL A 71 -20.92 -6.42 -16.96
CA VAL A 71 -21.54 -6.44 -18.29
C VAL A 71 -20.64 -7.21 -19.23
N ASN A 72 -21.18 -8.25 -19.82
CA ASN A 72 -20.55 -9.05 -20.87
C ASN A 72 -21.10 -8.64 -22.23
N PRO A 73 -20.28 -8.71 -23.30
CA PRO A 73 -20.78 -8.47 -24.64
C PRO A 73 -21.81 -9.54 -25.02
N PRO A 74 -22.81 -9.21 -25.87
CA PRO A 74 -23.74 -10.19 -26.40
C PRO A 74 -23.01 -11.22 -27.25
N GLU A 75 -23.70 -12.36 -27.54
CA GLU A 75 -23.16 -13.40 -28.40
C GLU A 75 -22.70 -12.85 -29.76
N GLY A 76 -21.57 -13.34 -30.25
CA GLY A 76 -20.95 -12.88 -31.48
C GLY A 76 -19.96 -11.72 -31.38
N PHE A 77 -19.80 -11.14 -30.20
CA PHE A 77 -18.76 -10.14 -29.92
C PHE A 77 -17.68 -10.72 -29.02
N ASP A 78 -16.44 -10.74 -29.53
CA ASP A 78 -15.24 -11.13 -28.77
C ASP A 78 -14.39 -9.88 -28.53
N LEU A 79 -14.54 -9.27 -27.36
CA LEU A 79 -13.81 -8.06 -26.99
C LEU A 79 -12.56 -8.39 -26.16
N PRO A 80 -11.43 -7.76 -26.47
CA PRO A 80 -10.24 -7.85 -25.61
C PRO A 80 -10.56 -7.44 -24.18
N TYR A 81 -9.96 -8.14 -23.24
CA TYR A 81 -10.14 -7.90 -21.80
C TYR A 81 -10.02 -6.40 -21.40
N LYS A 82 -9.01 -5.67 -21.95
CA LYS A 82 -8.81 -4.25 -21.65
C LYS A 82 -10.00 -3.38 -22.02
N ILE A 83 -10.58 -3.62 -23.19
CA ILE A 83 -11.77 -2.88 -23.65
C ILE A 83 -12.96 -3.20 -22.77
N LEU A 84 -13.20 -4.48 -22.48
CA LEU A 84 -14.32 -4.90 -21.65
C LEU A 84 -14.18 -4.38 -20.22
N PHE A 85 -12.95 -4.39 -19.66
CA PHE A 85 -12.67 -3.81 -18.35
C PHE A 85 -13.02 -2.32 -18.32
N LYS A 86 -12.62 -1.57 -19.36
CA LYS A 86 -12.88 -0.14 -19.45
C LYS A 86 -14.37 0.16 -19.59
N ILE A 87 -15.12 -0.62 -20.39
CA ILE A 87 -16.57 -0.48 -20.52
C ILE A 87 -17.25 -0.67 -19.17
N ASN A 88 -16.91 -1.75 -18.45
CA ASN A 88 -17.44 -1.99 -17.10
C ASN A 88 -17.09 -0.86 -16.13
N SER A 89 -15.85 -0.35 -16.20
CA SER A 89 -15.45 0.81 -15.41
C SER A 89 -16.35 2.02 -15.67
N LEU A 90 -16.60 2.36 -16.94
CA LEU A 90 -17.46 3.48 -17.33
C LEU A 90 -18.91 3.34 -16.86
N ILE A 91 -19.46 2.11 -16.91
CA ILE A 91 -20.81 1.81 -16.43
C ILE A 91 -20.88 2.02 -14.91
N GLN A 92 -19.95 1.44 -14.19
CA GLN A 92 -19.98 1.42 -12.72
C GLN A 92 -19.66 2.78 -12.09
N HIS A 93 -18.89 3.62 -12.80
CA HIS A 93 -18.67 5.01 -12.42
C HIS A 93 -19.77 5.97 -12.93
N GLY A 94 -20.80 5.43 -13.57
CA GLY A 94 -21.95 6.21 -14.03
C GLY A 94 -21.70 7.02 -15.31
N CYS A 95 -20.57 6.85 -15.99
CA CYS A 95 -20.30 7.55 -17.25
C CYS A 95 -21.16 7.04 -18.41
N LEU A 96 -21.45 5.72 -18.42
CA LEU A 96 -22.28 5.04 -19.40
C LEU A 96 -23.49 4.39 -18.72
N PRO A 97 -24.72 4.77 -19.06
CA PRO A 97 -25.90 4.02 -18.66
C PRO A 97 -25.87 2.62 -19.31
N GLY A 98 -26.09 1.57 -18.51
CA GLY A 98 -26.06 0.19 -19.02
C GLY A 98 -27.06 -0.06 -20.14
N GLN A 99 -28.22 0.61 -20.10
CA GLN A 99 -29.26 0.52 -21.12
C GLN A 99 -28.90 1.16 -22.46
N ALA A 100 -27.91 2.06 -22.48
CA ALA A 100 -27.44 2.70 -23.71
C ALA A 100 -26.39 1.86 -24.46
N ILE A 101 -26.05 0.68 -23.95
CA ILE A 101 -25.06 -0.23 -24.51
C ILE A 101 -25.76 -1.34 -25.27
N ASP A 102 -25.97 -1.09 -26.55
CA ASP A 102 -26.63 -2.02 -27.48
C ASP A 102 -25.60 -2.68 -28.43
N ALA A 103 -26.09 -3.52 -29.34
CA ALA A 103 -25.28 -4.14 -30.38
C ALA A 103 -24.54 -3.12 -31.27
N SER A 104 -25.12 -1.92 -31.46
CA SER A 104 -24.50 -0.85 -32.25
C SER A 104 -23.29 -0.26 -31.53
N PHE A 105 -23.38 -0.11 -30.21
CA PHE A 105 -22.24 0.27 -29.38
C PHE A 105 -21.11 -0.76 -29.47
N TYR A 106 -21.44 -2.07 -29.30
CA TYR A 106 -20.43 -3.12 -29.36
C TYR A 106 -19.73 -3.20 -30.73
N ARG A 107 -20.43 -2.91 -31.83
CA ARG A 107 -19.80 -2.82 -33.17
C ARG A 107 -18.76 -1.70 -33.27
N LEU A 108 -18.93 -0.62 -32.52
CA LEU A 108 -18.01 0.54 -32.52
C LEU A 108 -16.79 0.35 -31.59
N VAL A 109 -16.88 -0.59 -30.66
CA VAL A 109 -15.75 -0.92 -29.77
C VAL A 109 -15.10 -2.27 -30.12
N ASP A 110 -15.42 -2.82 -31.27
CA ASP A 110 -14.85 -4.06 -31.80
C ASP A 110 -13.51 -3.77 -32.51
N PRO A 111 -12.36 -4.27 -32.03
CA PRO A 111 -11.05 -4.04 -32.65
C PRO A 111 -10.92 -4.63 -34.05
N LYS A 112 -11.78 -5.58 -34.43
CA LYS A 112 -11.84 -6.11 -35.80
C LYS A 112 -12.38 -5.08 -36.82
N ARG A 113 -13.06 -4.04 -36.34
CA ARG A 113 -13.71 -3.00 -37.16
C ARG A 113 -13.08 -1.61 -36.99
N ILE A 114 -12.66 -1.29 -35.78
CA ILE A 114 -12.11 0.03 -35.42
C ILE A 114 -10.69 -0.15 -34.84
N LYS A 115 -9.77 0.74 -35.19
CA LYS A 115 -8.41 0.71 -34.63
C LYS A 115 -8.45 0.79 -33.11
N ILE A 116 -7.77 -0.14 -32.45
CA ILE A 116 -7.78 -0.26 -30.98
C ILE A 116 -7.40 1.04 -30.27
N GLN A 117 -6.44 1.80 -30.82
CA GLN A 117 -6.02 3.10 -30.25
C GLN A 117 -7.15 4.15 -30.29
N TYR A 118 -8.04 4.07 -31.29
CA TYR A 118 -9.21 4.96 -31.36
C TYR A 118 -10.23 4.58 -30.30
N ILE A 119 -10.45 3.27 -30.11
CA ILE A 119 -11.37 2.75 -29.09
C ILE A 119 -10.88 3.16 -27.70
N GLU A 120 -9.64 2.83 -27.36
CA GLU A 120 -9.05 3.17 -26.06
C GLU A 120 -9.07 4.68 -25.80
N GLY A 121 -8.62 5.47 -26.76
CA GLY A 121 -8.61 6.93 -26.63
C GLY A 121 -10.01 7.56 -26.52
N ALA A 122 -11.01 6.98 -27.16
CA ALA A 122 -12.40 7.44 -27.02
C ALA A 122 -12.97 7.06 -25.65
N LEU A 123 -12.81 5.81 -25.20
CA LEU A 123 -13.26 5.37 -23.89
C LEU A 123 -12.55 6.12 -22.75
N ASP A 124 -11.25 6.44 -22.91
CA ASP A 124 -10.54 7.27 -21.94
C ASP A 124 -11.09 8.68 -21.85
N LYS A 125 -11.39 9.32 -22.98
CA LYS A 125 -12.04 10.63 -22.98
C LYS A 125 -13.41 10.59 -22.32
N LEU A 126 -14.16 9.51 -22.53
CA LEU A 126 -15.48 9.35 -21.95
C LEU A 126 -15.41 9.31 -20.41
N SER A 127 -14.36 8.74 -19.84
CA SER A 127 -14.16 8.72 -18.38
C SER A 127 -13.96 10.12 -17.75
N HIS A 128 -13.62 11.12 -18.55
CA HIS A 128 -13.43 12.51 -18.11
C HIS A 128 -14.65 13.40 -18.35
N VAL A 129 -15.71 12.87 -18.97
CA VAL A 129 -16.97 13.61 -19.15
C VAL A 129 -17.70 13.65 -17.81
N LYS A 130 -18.06 14.83 -17.36
CA LYS A 130 -18.74 15.02 -16.06
C LYS A 130 -20.20 14.56 -16.06
N GLU A 131 -20.80 14.45 -17.24
CA GLU A 131 -22.20 14.08 -17.44
C GLU A 131 -22.34 12.66 -17.96
N HIS A 132 -23.49 12.04 -17.70
CA HIS A 132 -23.81 10.73 -18.26
C HIS A 132 -23.94 10.80 -19.78
N CYS A 133 -23.27 9.89 -20.47
CA CYS A 133 -23.35 9.79 -21.93
C CYS A 133 -24.54 8.90 -22.34
N TYR A 134 -25.70 9.49 -22.56
CA TYR A 134 -26.92 8.78 -22.96
C TYR A 134 -26.91 8.32 -24.43
N GLU A 135 -26.10 8.92 -25.29
CA GLU A 135 -25.95 8.58 -26.70
C GLU A 135 -24.50 8.14 -27.03
N PRO A 136 -24.01 7.02 -26.49
CA PRO A 136 -22.62 6.64 -26.63
C PRO A 136 -22.24 6.30 -28.08
N VAL A 137 -23.17 5.79 -28.87
CA VAL A 137 -22.97 5.48 -30.29
C VAL A 137 -22.66 6.76 -31.09
N ASN A 138 -23.44 7.81 -30.91
CA ASN A 138 -23.23 9.10 -31.57
C ASN A 138 -21.94 9.76 -31.08
N TRP A 139 -21.68 9.67 -29.79
CA TRP A 139 -20.48 10.21 -29.18
C TRP A 139 -19.21 9.53 -29.72
N LEU A 140 -19.18 8.19 -29.79
CA LEU A 140 -18.04 7.43 -30.34
C LEU A 140 -17.80 7.76 -31.81
N LYS A 141 -18.85 7.81 -32.65
CA LYS A 141 -18.75 8.18 -34.05
C LYS A 141 -18.10 9.57 -34.21
N LYS A 142 -18.54 10.56 -33.41
CA LYS A 142 -17.96 11.92 -33.41
C LYS A 142 -16.46 11.90 -33.03
N GLN A 143 -16.07 11.10 -32.03
CA GLN A 143 -14.65 10.99 -31.65
C GLN A 143 -13.82 10.34 -32.74
N TYR A 144 -14.29 9.24 -33.36
CA TYR A 144 -13.58 8.57 -34.42
C TYR A 144 -13.40 9.45 -35.67
N THR A 145 -14.42 10.21 -36.03
CA THR A 145 -14.32 11.23 -37.11
C THR A 145 -13.24 12.26 -36.80
N LYS A 146 -13.19 12.78 -35.56
CA LYS A 146 -12.13 13.70 -35.14
C LYS A 146 -10.73 13.09 -35.24
N TYR A 147 -10.56 11.83 -34.85
CA TYR A 147 -9.28 11.14 -34.95
C TYR A 147 -8.85 10.91 -36.42
N ALA A 148 -9.80 10.51 -37.28
CA ALA A 148 -9.56 10.33 -38.69
C ALA A 148 -9.19 11.63 -39.38
N THR A 149 -9.86 12.73 -39.08
CA THR A 149 -9.63 14.04 -39.68
C THR A 149 -8.30 14.65 -39.24
N SER A 150 -7.96 14.52 -37.95
CA SER A 150 -6.74 15.11 -37.39
C SER A 150 -5.47 14.41 -37.83
N ARG A 151 -5.54 13.24 -38.45
CA ARG A 151 -4.43 12.32 -38.77
C ARG A 151 -3.48 12.03 -37.61
N ARG A 152 -3.87 12.38 -36.40
CA ARG A 152 -3.13 12.11 -35.15
C ARG A 152 -3.79 10.98 -34.39
N LEU A 153 -3.00 9.99 -34.01
CA LEU A 153 -3.44 8.98 -33.07
C LEU A 153 -3.75 9.66 -31.72
N PRO A 154 -4.81 9.23 -31.02
CA PRO A 154 -5.01 9.66 -29.65
C PRO A 154 -3.73 9.43 -28.85
N LYS A 155 -3.29 10.44 -28.10
CA LYS A 155 -2.20 10.22 -27.15
C LYS A 155 -2.69 9.20 -26.13
N SER A 156 -1.91 8.14 -25.92
CA SER A 156 -2.14 7.25 -24.80
C SER A 156 -2.10 8.08 -23.51
N THR A 157 -3.08 7.91 -22.67
CA THR A 157 -3.09 8.50 -21.33
C THR A 157 -2.11 7.77 -20.40
N THR A 158 -1.63 6.59 -20.81
CA THR A 158 -0.59 5.85 -20.11
C THR A 158 0.76 6.54 -20.33
N MET A 159 1.33 7.05 -19.25
CA MET A 159 2.69 7.59 -19.23
C MET A 159 3.69 6.42 -19.35
N SER A 160 4.85 6.67 -19.94
CA SER A 160 5.97 5.75 -19.78
C SER A 160 6.33 5.66 -18.30
N LEU A 161 6.41 4.45 -17.79
CA LEU A 161 6.73 4.24 -16.39
C LEU A 161 8.23 4.16 -16.18
N ASP A 162 8.69 4.71 -15.06
CA ASP A 162 10.05 4.51 -14.58
C ASP A 162 10.28 3.05 -14.19
N ASP A 163 11.54 2.64 -14.16
CA ASP A 163 11.93 1.30 -13.73
C ASP A 163 11.37 0.94 -12.36
N GLY A 164 10.75 -0.22 -12.30
CA GLY A 164 10.14 -0.73 -11.06
C GLY A 164 8.68 -0.34 -10.86
N LEU A 165 8.06 0.41 -11.77
CA LEU A 165 6.63 0.69 -11.78
C LEU A 165 5.91 -0.21 -12.79
N VAL A 166 4.64 -0.52 -12.52
CA VAL A 166 3.78 -1.32 -13.40
C VAL A 166 2.36 -0.80 -13.37
N TYR A 167 1.65 -0.91 -14.48
CA TYR A 167 0.21 -0.70 -14.53
C TYR A 167 -0.54 -1.96 -14.13
N VAL A 168 -1.48 -1.83 -13.20
CA VAL A 168 -2.27 -2.94 -12.68
C VAL A 168 -3.75 -2.56 -12.68
N HIS A 169 -4.59 -3.47 -13.16
CA HIS A 169 -6.04 -3.36 -13.01
C HIS A 169 -6.46 -3.72 -11.58
N ARG A 170 -7.43 -2.98 -11.06
CA ARG A 170 -8.01 -3.21 -9.73
C ARG A 170 -9.52 -3.35 -9.83
N VAL A 171 -10.06 -4.26 -9.03
CA VAL A 171 -11.50 -4.34 -8.75
C VAL A 171 -11.71 -4.02 -7.27
N GLN A 172 -12.60 -3.08 -6.98
CA GLN A 172 -13.04 -2.76 -5.62
C GLN A 172 -14.47 -3.27 -5.42
N ILE A 173 -14.65 -4.08 -4.39
CA ILE A 173 -15.93 -4.71 -4.08
C ILE A 173 -16.44 -4.11 -2.78
N THR A 174 -17.59 -3.44 -2.86
CA THR A 174 -18.31 -2.89 -1.73
C THR A 174 -19.46 -3.83 -1.32
N PRO A 175 -20.15 -3.60 -0.21
CA PRO A 175 -21.39 -4.31 0.10
C PRO A 175 -22.44 -4.24 -1.01
N CYS A 176 -22.53 -3.13 -1.73
CA CYS A 176 -23.57 -2.89 -2.73
C CYS A 176 -23.12 -2.86 -4.18
N LYS A 177 -21.84 -2.67 -4.47
CA LYS A 177 -21.34 -2.44 -5.82
C LYS A 177 -20.01 -3.12 -6.09
N VAL A 178 -19.63 -3.14 -7.36
CA VAL A 178 -18.30 -3.53 -7.84
C VAL A 178 -17.78 -2.40 -8.72
N TYR A 179 -16.57 -1.94 -8.47
CA TYR A 179 -15.93 -0.89 -9.25
C TYR A 179 -14.68 -1.43 -9.93
N PHE A 180 -14.56 -1.15 -11.22
CA PHE A 180 -13.39 -1.46 -12.02
C PHE A 180 -12.52 -0.21 -12.11
N CYS A 181 -11.33 -0.27 -11.55
CA CYS A 181 -10.42 0.87 -11.42
C CYS A 181 -9.12 0.61 -12.17
N GLY A 182 -8.60 1.68 -12.75
CA GLY A 182 -7.30 1.61 -13.39
C GLY A 182 -7.33 1.53 -14.92
N PRO A 183 -6.17 1.24 -15.52
CA PRO A 183 -4.96 0.74 -14.85
C PRO A 183 -4.32 1.77 -13.90
N GLU A 184 -3.95 1.31 -12.69
CA GLU A 184 -3.27 2.09 -11.66
C GLU A 184 -1.77 1.85 -11.68
N VAL A 185 -0.98 2.89 -11.44
CA VAL A 185 0.47 2.77 -11.28
C VAL A 185 0.78 2.16 -9.91
N ASN A 186 1.50 1.07 -9.89
CA ASN A 186 1.93 0.39 -8.68
C ASN A 186 3.43 0.11 -8.71
N LEU A 187 4.06 0.09 -7.54
CA LEU A 187 5.40 -0.48 -7.43
C LEU A 187 5.35 -1.97 -7.76
N SER A 188 6.25 -2.40 -8.60
CA SER A 188 6.36 -3.80 -8.99
C SER A 188 6.77 -4.69 -7.81
N ASN A 189 6.53 -5.98 -7.95
CA ASN A 189 6.97 -7.01 -7.04
C ASN A 189 7.62 -8.16 -7.82
N ARG A 190 8.24 -9.09 -7.10
CA ARG A 190 8.96 -10.22 -7.70
C ARG A 190 8.11 -11.03 -8.69
N VAL A 191 6.82 -11.25 -8.37
CA VAL A 191 5.94 -12.06 -9.22
C VAL A 191 5.64 -11.33 -10.53
N LEU A 192 5.22 -10.08 -10.46
CA LEU A 192 4.89 -9.29 -11.66
C LEU A 192 6.10 -9.10 -12.57
N ARG A 193 7.31 -8.94 -12.00
CA ARG A 193 8.55 -8.84 -12.79
C ARG A 193 8.92 -10.13 -13.50
N ASN A 194 8.59 -11.29 -12.90
CA ASN A 194 8.89 -12.59 -13.51
C ASN A 194 7.92 -12.95 -14.65
N TYR A 195 6.73 -12.36 -14.66
CA TYR A 195 5.69 -12.63 -15.66
C TYR A 195 5.20 -11.33 -16.32
N PRO A 196 6.09 -10.55 -16.97
CA PRO A 196 5.74 -9.25 -17.55
C PRO A 196 4.73 -9.36 -18.69
N GLU A 197 4.78 -10.44 -19.48
CA GLU A 197 3.83 -10.69 -20.58
C GLU A 197 2.42 -11.03 -20.07
N ASP A 198 2.31 -11.48 -18.83
CA ASP A 198 1.05 -11.86 -18.21
C ASP A 198 0.46 -10.79 -17.29
N ILE A 199 0.93 -9.55 -17.35
CA ILE A 199 0.47 -8.47 -16.46
C ILE A 199 -1.05 -8.28 -16.51
N ASP A 200 -1.67 -8.46 -17.67
CA ASP A 200 -3.13 -8.40 -17.88
C ASP A 200 -3.89 -9.64 -17.35
N ASN A 201 -3.17 -10.64 -16.88
CA ASN A 201 -3.75 -11.81 -16.21
C ASN A 201 -3.66 -11.67 -14.67
N PHE A 202 -3.02 -10.62 -14.16
CA PHE A 202 -3.04 -10.27 -12.75
C PHE A 202 -4.12 -9.21 -12.48
N LEU A 203 -4.86 -9.42 -11.40
CA LEU A 203 -5.91 -8.51 -10.95
C LEU A 203 -5.75 -8.25 -9.45
N ARG A 204 -5.73 -6.99 -9.06
CA ARG A 204 -5.81 -6.62 -7.66
C ARG A 204 -7.26 -6.45 -7.25
N VAL A 205 -7.70 -7.17 -6.23
CA VAL A 205 -9.06 -7.08 -5.69
C VAL A 205 -8.99 -6.52 -4.29
N SER A 206 -9.82 -5.54 -4.00
CA SER A 206 -9.94 -4.91 -2.68
C SER A 206 -11.39 -4.94 -2.21
N PHE A 207 -11.60 -5.22 -0.93
CA PHE A 207 -12.90 -5.20 -0.29
C PHE A 207 -12.97 -3.95 0.59
N VAL A 208 -13.90 -3.06 0.29
CA VAL A 208 -14.02 -1.74 0.89
C VAL A 208 -15.47 -1.46 1.27
N ASP A 209 -15.72 -0.43 2.06
CA ASP A 209 -17.08 0.04 2.31
C ASP A 209 -17.61 0.92 1.16
N GLU A 210 -18.79 1.47 1.30
CA GLU A 210 -19.40 2.30 0.24
C GLU A 210 -18.70 3.65 0.06
N ASP A 211 -17.95 4.12 1.06
CA ASP A 211 -17.13 5.32 1.00
C ASP A 211 -15.71 5.05 0.48
N MET A 212 -15.45 3.83 0.00
CA MET A 212 -14.15 3.32 -0.42
C MET A 212 -13.10 3.21 0.68
N ASP A 213 -13.52 3.30 1.93
CA ASP A 213 -12.69 3.13 3.09
C ASP A 213 -12.55 1.65 3.48
N LYS A 214 -11.65 1.40 4.40
CA LYS A 214 -11.39 0.05 4.89
C LYS A 214 -12.57 -0.48 5.68
N LEU A 215 -13.01 -1.71 5.39
CA LEU A 215 -14.04 -2.40 6.13
C LEU A 215 -13.69 -2.52 7.62
N HIS A 216 -14.68 -2.27 8.48
CA HIS A 216 -14.52 -2.41 9.91
C HIS A 216 -14.36 -3.89 10.32
N ALA A 217 -13.53 -4.17 11.31
CA ALA A 217 -13.22 -5.55 11.73
C ALA A 217 -14.47 -6.33 12.18
N THR A 218 -15.45 -5.67 12.78
CA THR A 218 -16.72 -6.29 13.20
C THR A 218 -17.55 -6.83 12.04
N VAL A 219 -17.44 -6.20 10.86
CA VAL A 219 -18.14 -6.62 9.64
C VAL A 219 -17.50 -7.87 9.03
N LEU A 220 -16.20 -8.05 9.28
CA LEU A 220 -15.40 -9.17 8.77
C LEU A 220 -15.38 -10.37 9.72
N SER A 221 -15.88 -10.23 10.93
CA SER A 221 -15.89 -11.31 11.91
C SER A 221 -17.25 -12.01 11.92
N PRO A 222 -17.29 -13.35 11.82
CA PRO A 222 -18.52 -14.08 12.05
C PRO A 222 -18.96 -13.89 13.50
N CYS A 223 -20.20 -13.44 13.71
CA CYS A 223 -20.78 -13.36 15.04
C CYS A 223 -21.26 -14.74 15.47
N ALA A 224 -20.74 -15.28 16.56
CA ALA A 224 -21.30 -16.46 17.20
C ALA A 224 -22.64 -16.07 17.84
N SER A 225 -23.76 -16.57 17.33
CA SER A 225 -25.04 -16.48 18.01
C SER A 225 -25.26 -17.73 18.88
N SER A 226 -25.67 -17.53 20.11
CA SER A 226 -25.78 -18.57 21.14
C SER A 226 -26.77 -19.72 20.85
N GLU A 227 -27.60 -19.63 19.82
CA GLU A 227 -28.64 -20.62 19.56
C GLU A 227 -28.76 -21.20 18.15
N ASN A 228 -28.21 -20.57 17.10
CA ASN A 228 -28.46 -21.00 15.73
C ASN A 228 -27.25 -20.90 14.76
N GLY A 229 -26.03 -21.08 15.25
CA GLY A 229 -24.85 -21.07 14.38
C GLY A 229 -24.26 -19.66 14.11
N GLU A 230 -23.19 -19.62 13.33
CA GLU A 230 -22.49 -18.37 12.99
C GLU A 230 -23.36 -17.45 12.13
N ARG A 231 -23.66 -16.27 12.64
CA ARG A 231 -24.22 -15.20 11.81
C ARG A 231 -23.14 -14.54 11.00
N ARG A 232 -23.29 -14.52 9.68
CA ARG A 232 -22.39 -13.86 8.75
C ARG A 232 -23.05 -12.62 8.17
N THR A 233 -22.24 -11.60 7.91
CA THR A 233 -22.72 -10.42 7.17
C THR A 233 -22.76 -10.73 5.68
N GLY A 234 -23.61 -10.05 4.92
CA GLY A 234 -23.66 -10.22 3.46
C GLY A 234 -22.30 -9.93 2.78
N ILE A 235 -21.56 -8.94 3.27
CA ILE A 235 -20.21 -8.66 2.76
C ILE A 235 -19.21 -9.78 3.08
N TYR A 236 -19.32 -10.42 4.25
CA TYR A 236 -18.48 -11.57 4.59
C TYR A 236 -18.69 -12.72 3.59
N ASP A 237 -19.94 -13.07 3.32
CA ASP A 237 -20.26 -14.13 2.37
C ASP A 237 -19.83 -13.77 0.95
N ARG A 238 -19.94 -12.50 0.57
CA ARG A 238 -19.47 -11.99 -0.71
C ARG A 238 -17.94 -12.10 -0.85
N ILE A 239 -17.19 -11.72 0.19
CA ILE A 239 -15.73 -11.90 0.24
C ILE A 239 -15.37 -13.38 0.07
N LEU A 240 -15.99 -14.24 0.88
CA LEU A 240 -15.71 -15.67 0.89
C LEU A 240 -16.02 -16.31 -0.46
N SER A 241 -17.16 -15.96 -1.05
CA SER A 241 -17.56 -16.41 -2.38
C SER A 241 -16.57 -15.94 -3.46
N THR A 242 -16.19 -14.68 -3.43
CA THR A 242 -15.20 -14.11 -4.37
C THR A 242 -13.87 -14.84 -4.29
N LEU A 243 -13.38 -15.10 -3.08
CA LEU A 243 -12.11 -15.80 -2.89
C LEU A 243 -12.16 -17.28 -3.32
N ARG A 244 -13.32 -17.94 -3.15
CA ARG A 244 -13.51 -19.36 -3.55
C ARG A 244 -13.76 -19.54 -5.04
N ASN A 245 -14.63 -18.73 -5.61
CA ASN A 245 -15.14 -18.92 -6.97
C ASN A 245 -14.41 -18.07 -8.01
N GLY A 246 -13.67 -17.05 -7.55
CA GLY A 246 -13.01 -16.10 -8.43
C GLY A 246 -13.94 -15.04 -9.02
N ILE A 247 -13.42 -14.29 -9.96
CA ILE A 247 -14.11 -13.24 -10.71
C ILE A 247 -13.97 -13.54 -12.20
N THR A 248 -15.08 -13.58 -12.92
CA THR A 248 -15.05 -13.73 -14.37
C THR A 248 -15.31 -12.39 -15.04
N ILE A 249 -14.41 -11.98 -15.94
CA ILE A 249 -14.51 -10.75 -16.72
C ILE A 249 -14.27 -11.14 -18.19
N GLY A 250 -15.33 -11.19 -18.97
CA GLY A 250 -15.28 -11.74 -20.33
C GLY A 250 -14.82 -13.20 -20.33
N GLY A 251 -13.87 -13.52 -21.17
CA GLY A 251 -13.29 -14.86 -21.26
C GLY A 251 -12.23 -15.18 -20.17
N LYS A 252 -11.93 -14.25 -19.25
CA LYS A 252 -10.94 -14.46 -18.21
C LYS A 252 -11.58 -14.73 -16.85
N LYS A 253 -11.23 -15.86 -16.25
CA LYS A 253 -11.58 -16.19 -14.86
C LYS A 253 -10.38 -15.96 -13.97
N PHE A 254 -10.47 -14.98 -13.09
CA PHE A 254 -9.45 -14.62 -12.10
C PHE A 254 -9.67 -15.42 -10.83
N GLU A 255 -8.72 -16.24 -10.44
CA GLU A 255 -8.74 -17.06 -9.24
C GLU A 255 -7.81 -16.47 -8.18
N PHE A 256 -8.11 -16.71 -6.90
CA PHE A 256 -7.27 -16.28 -5.81
C PHE A 256 -5.84 -16.77 -6.00
N LEU A 257 -4.87 -15.86 -5.86
CA LEU A 257 -3.45 -16.18 -5.96
C LEU A 257 -2.73 -16.08 -4.61
N ALA A 258 -2.68 -14.88 -4.04
CA ALA A 258 -2.04 -14.61 -2.76
C ALA A 258 -2.34 -13.18 -2.27
N PHE A 259 -1.88 -12.86 -1.05
CA PHE A 259 -1.81 -11.50 -0.51
C PHE A 259 -0.56 -11.31 0.35
N SER A 260 0.02 -10.11 0.35
CA SER A 260 1.04 -9.74 1.33
C SER A 260 0.39 -9.35 2.67
N THR A 261 1.17 -9.29 3.74
CA THR A 261 0.66 -8.88 5.08
C THR A 261 0.05 -7.47 5.06
N SER A 262 0.61 -6.55 4.29
CA SER A 262 0.04 -5.20 4.13
C SER A 262 -1.28 -5.26 3.36
N GLN A 263 -1.34 -6.02 2.29
CA GLN A 263 -2.57 -6.20 1.51
C GLN A 263 -3.68 -6.84 2.32
N LEU A 264 -3.38 -7.83 3.16
CA LEU A 264 -4.37 -8.40 4.08
C LEU A 264 -4.93 -7.34 5.03
N ARG A 265 -4.08 -6.46 5.57
CA ARG A 265 -4.53 -5.35 6.42
C ARG A 265 -5.42 -4.35 5.68
N ASP A 266 -5.21 -4.19 4.37
CA ASP A 266 -5.99 -3.32 3.50
C ASP A 266 -7.15 -4.07 2.82
N ASN A 267 -7.51 -5.27 3.31
CA ASN A 267 -8.54 -6.14 2.76
C ASN A 267 -8.41 -6.33 1.24
N SER A 268 -7.19 -6.55 0.76
CA SER A 268 -6.92 -6.72 -0.66
C SER A 268 -6.12 -7.99 -0.95
N VAL A 269 -6.30 -8.52 -2.17
CA VAL A 269 -5.67 -9.75 -2.63
C VAL A 269 -5.22 -9.60 -4.08
N TRP A 270 -4.30 -10.48 -4.48
CA TRP A 270 -3.98 -10.72 -5.88
C TRP A 270 -4.76 -11.92 -6.39
N MET A 271 -5.32 -11.78 -7.58
CA MET A 271 -5.92 -12.84 -8.36
C MET A 271 -5.19 -13.01 -9.69
N PHE A 272 -5.29 -14.19 -10.27
CA PHE A 272 -4.65 -14.52 -11.55
C PHE A 272 -5.62 -15.28 -12.45
N ALA A 273 -5.69 -14.87 -13.72
CA ALA A 273 -6.43 -15.61 -14.75
C ALA A 273 -5.50 -16.64 -15.38
N SER A 274 -5.70 -17.91 -15.01
CA SER A 274 -4.95 -19.04 -15.54
C SER A 274 -5.14 -19.17 -17.06
N ARG A 275 -4.06 -19.50 -17.76
CA ARG A 275 -4.06 -19.76 -19.20
C ARG A 275 -3.31 -21.06 -19.53
N THR A 276 -3.39 -21.49 -20.77
CA THR A 276 -2.60 -22.63 -21.26
C THR A 276 -1.11 -22.37 -21.01
N GLY A 277 -0.45 -23.27 -20.30
CA GLY A 277 0.97 -23.22 -19.97
C GLY A 277 1.32 -22.37 -18.73
N LEU A 278 0.37 -21.68 -18.10
CA LEU A 278 0.61 -20.95 -16.84
C LEU A 278 -0.66 -20.85 -16.00
N THR A 279 -0.65 -21.50 -14.86
CA THR A 279 -1.75 -21.47 -13.87
C THR A 279 -1.34 -20.75 -12.59
N ALA A 280 -2.32 -20.36 -11.77
CA ALA A 280 -2.07 -19.83 -10.44
C ALA A 280 -1.25 -20.80 -9.55
N THR A 281 -1.42 -22.11 -9.76
CA THR A 281 -0.65 -23.15 -9.08
C THR A 281 0.82 -23.16 -9.51
N ASP A 282 1.10 -22.97 -10.79
CA ASP A 282 2.47 -22.92 -11.30
C ASP A 282 3.21 -21.69 -10.77
N ILE A 283 2.54 -20.55 -10.70
CA ILE A 283 3.09 -19.34 -10.06
C ILE A 283 3.42 -19.62 -8.60
N ARG A 284 2.53 -20.25 -7.82
CA ARG A 284 2.82 -20.59 -6.41
C ARG A 284 4.00 -21.55 -6.28
N LYS A 285 4.13 -22.55 -7.14
CA LYS A 285 5.29 -23.46 -7.17
C LYS A 285 6.60 -22.71 -7.46
N TRP A 286 6.56 -21.79 -8.44
CA TRP A 286 7.71 -20.95 -8.76
C TRP A 286 8.14 -20.05 -7.59
N MET A 287 7.18 -19.57 -6.77
CA MET A 287 7.48 -18.69 -5.63
C MET A 287 8.33 -19.39 -4.57
N GLY A 288 8.20 -20.69 -4.39
CA GLY A 288 9.00 -21.47 -3.47
C GLY A 288 8.29 -22.72 -2.94
N ASP A 289 8.99 -23.45 -2.07
CA ASP A 289 8.47 -24.63 -1.40
C ASP A 289 7.86 -24.25 -0.04
N PHE A 290 6.57 -24.50 0.10
CA PHE A 290 5.77 -24.20 1.29
C PHE A 290 5.18 -25.46 1.96
N HIS A 291 5.52 -26.65 1.50
CA HIS A 291 4.87 -27.91 1.90
C HIS A 291 5.01 -28.23 3.40
N GLU A 292 6.10 -27.83 4.01
CA GLU A 292 6.34 -28.07 5.45
C GLU A 292 5.54 -27.12 6.36
N ILE A 293 4.88 -26.08 5.80
CA ILE A 293 4.20 -25.06 6.58
C ILE A 293 2.75 -25.48 6.81
N ARG A 294 2.48 -26.16 7.93
CA ARG A 294 1.13 -26.67 8.30
C ARG A 294 0.17 -25.59 8.80
N ASN A 295 0.67 -24.55 9.46
CA ASN A 295 -0.16 -23.45 9.95
C ASN A 295 -0.63 -22.58 8.79
N VAL A 296 -1.95 -22.50 8.56
CA VAL A 296 -2.58 -21.81 7.42
C VAL A 296 -2.23 -20.31 7.38
N ALA A 297 -2.27 -19.63 8.53
CA ALA A 297 -1.92 -18.21 8.59
C ALA A 297 -0.44 -17.98 8.29
N LYS A 298 0.44 -18.86 8.79
CA LYS A 298 1.87 -18.81 8.47
C LYS A 298 2.12 -19.12 7.01
N TYR A 299 1.44 -20.10 6.43
CA TYR A 299 1.51 -20.45 5.01
C TYR A 299 1.14 -19.24 4.13
N ALA A 300 -0.02 -18.63 4.37
CA ALA A 300 -0.47 -17.45 3.64
C ALA A 300 0.51 -16.27 3.75
N ALA A 301 1.03 -16.02 4.96
CA ALA A 301 2.01 -14.96 5.19
C ALA A 301 3.33 -15.20 4.45
N ARG A 302 3.79 -16.45 4.34
CA ARG A 302 5.02 -16.81 3.61
C ARG A 302 4.81 -16.72 2.09
N LEU A 303 3.71 -17.26 1.59
CA LEU A 303 3.32 -17.15 0.18
C LEU A 303 3.26 -15.68 -0.26
N GLY A 304 2.65 -14.83 0.55
CA GLY A 304 2.50 -13.40 0.26
C GLY A 304 3.79 -12.59 0.27
N GLN A 305 4.91 -13.12 0.72
CA GLN A 305 6.18 -12.38 0.77
C GLN A 305 6.66 -11.95 -0.61
N SER A 306 6.38 -12.73 -1.64
CA SER A 306 6.75 -12.42 -3.03
C SER A 306 5.95 -11.27 -3.66
N PHE A 307 4.82 -10.90 -3.04
CA PHE A 307 3.96 -9.77 -3.46
C PHE A 307 4.26 -8.45 -2.73
N GLY A 308 5.25 -8.44 -1.84
CA GLY A 308 5.74 -7.17 -1.28
C GLY A 308 6.41 -6.33 -2.35
N SER A 309 6.11 -5.03 -2.38
CA SER A 309 6.78 -4.09 -3.28
C SER A 309 8.30 -4.12 -3.04
N SER A 310 9.07 -4.28 -4.11
CA SER A 310 10.52 -4.43 -4.02
C SER A 310 11.17 -4.01 -5.34
N ARG A 311 12.44 -3.59 -5.26
CA ARG A 311 13.30 -3.35 -6.42
C ARG A 311 14.19 -4.56 -6.63
N GLU A 312 14.20 -5.11 -7.82
CA GLU A 312 15.17 -6.12 -8.22
C GLU A 312 16.52 -5.44 -8.45
N THR A 313 17.58 -6.04 -7.94
CA THR A 313 18.93 -5.48 -8.10
C THR A 313 19.82 -6.43 -8.89
N LEU A 314 20.44 -7.39 -8.26
CA LEU A 314 21.46 -8.27 -8.83
C LEU A 314 21.07 -9.74 -8.65
N SER A 315 21.56 -10.59 -9.53
CA SER A 315 21.57 -12.04 -9.33
C SER A 315 22.85 -12.43 -8.58
N ILE A 316 22.68 -13.16 -7.48
CA ILE A 316 23.77 -13.62 -6.63
C ILE A 316 23.73 -15.14 -6.64
N SER A 317 24.82 -15.77 -7.06
CA SER A 317 24.90 -17.22 -7.07
C SER A 317 24.96 -17.78 -5.65
N ARG A 318 24.50 -19.00 -5.45
CA ARG A 318 24.56 -19.63 -4.12
C ARG A 318 25.98 -19.83 -3.59
N GLN A 319 26.97 -19.88 -4.47
CA GLN A 319 28.38 -19.98 -4.10
C GLN A 319 28.94 -18.69 -3.49
N GLU A 320 28.32 -17.57 -3.79
CA GLU A 320 28.66 -16.22 -3.27
C GLU A 320 27.96 -15.92 -1.95
N VAL A 321 27.13 -16.86 -1.47
CA VAL A 321 26.39 -16.75 -0.21
C VAL A 321 26.93 -17.76 0.77
N GLU A 322 27.14 -17.33 2.01
CA GLU A 322 27.47 -18.24 3.12
C GLU A 322 26.34 -18.28 4.15
N ASN A 323 26.19 -19.41 4.80
CA ASN A 323 25.29 -19.55 5.94
C ASN A 323 26.13 -19.42 7.22
N ILE A 324 25.77 -18.42 8.04
CA ILE A 324 26.40 -18.17 9.33
C ILE A 324 25.44 -18.55 10.46
N PRO A 325 25.94 -19.00 11.63
CA PRO A 325 25.10 -19.38 12.74
C PRO A 325 24.35 -18.19 13.33
N ASP A 326 23.18 -18.46 13.87
CA ASP A 326 22.48 -17.49 14.69
C ASP A 326 23.19 -17.29 16.03
N VAL A 327 23.11 -16.08 16.58
CA VAL A 327 23.64 -15.75 17.91
C VAL A 327 22.54 -16.04 18.93
N GLU A 328 22.70 -17.14 19.63
CA GLU A 328 21.69 -17.65 20.55
C GLU A 328 22.26 -17.86 21.94
N VAL A 329 21.41 -17.65 22.93
CA VAL A 329 21.72 -17.91 24.34
C VAL A 329 20.51 -18.62 24.97
N GLU A 330 20.75 -19.72 25.62
CA GLU A 330 19.73 -20.41 26.41
C GLU A 330 19.80 -19.97 27.86
N ARG A 331 18.65 -19.61 28.43
CA ARG A 331 18.56 -19.17 29.82
C ARG A 331 17.22 -19.60 30.43
N GLY A 332 17.31 -20.37 31.51
CA GLY A 332 16.10 -20.87 32.19
C GLY A 332 15.19 -21.71 31.29
N GLY A 333 15.77 -22.49 30.36
CA GLY A 333 15.04 -23.30 29.39
C GLY A 333 14.41 -22.49 28.23
N ILE A 334 14.67 -21.18 28.17
CA ILE A 334 14.21 -20.31 27.08
C ILE A 334 15.40 -19.93 26.18
N ARG A 335 15.23 -20.20 24.89
CA ARG A 335 16.20 -19.84 23.86
C ARG A 335 15.95 -18.42 23.34
N TYR A 336 16.95 -17.57 23.44
CA TYR A 336 16.94 -16.20 22.96
C TYR A 336 17.86 -16.08 21.76
N CYS A 337 17.33 -15.57 20.62
CA CYS A 337 18.09 -15.31 19.41
C CYS A 337 18.31 -13.80 19.27
N PHE A 338 19.56 -13.34 19.36
CA PHE A 338 19.90 -11.91 19.21
C PHE A 338 20.04 -11.49 17.75
N SER A 339 20.22 -12.44 16.84
CA SER A 339 20.43 -12.23 15.41
C SER A 339 19.20 -12.49 14.56
N ASP A 340 18.01 -12.65 15.16
CA ASP A 340 16.80 -13.00 14.41
C ASP A 340 16.53 -12.02 13.26
N GLY A 341 16.66 -12.51 12.05
CA GLY A 341 16.37 -11.76 10.83
C GLY A 341 17.46 -10.78 10.38
N ILE A 342 18.67 -10.82 10.97
CA ILE A 342 19.80 -9.99 10.56
C ILE A 342 20.91 -10.83 9.94
N GLY A 343 21.52 -10.36 8.85
CA GLY A 343 22.68 -10.94 8.17
C GLY A 343 23.67 -9.87 7.78
N LYS A 344 24.63 -10.23 6.92
CA LYS A 344 25.70 -9.34 6.46
C LYS A 344 25.72 -9.22 4.94
N ILE A 345 26.19 -8.10 4.45
CA ILE A 345 26.47 -7.82 3.05
C ILE A 345 27.89 -7.25 2.92
N SER A 346 28.65 -7.70 1.93
CA SER A 346 29.98 -7.11 1.69
C SER A 346 29.89 -5.66 1.23
N ALA A 347 30.91 -4.87 1.54
CA ALA A 347 30.98 -3.46 1.12
C ALA A 347 30.94 -3.30 -0.40
N GLU A 348 31.49 -4.26 -1.16
CA GLU A 348 31.47 -4.27 -2.61
C GLU A 348 30.04 -4.45 -3.14
N LEU A 349 29.36 -5.52 -2.70
CA LEU A 349 27.97 -5.76 -3.11
C LEU A 349 27.04 -4.64 -2.67
N ALA A 350 27.25 -4.05 -1.50
CA ALA A 350 26.45 -2.91 -1.02
C ALA A 350 26.54 -1.71 -1.98
N ARG A 351 27.73 -1.43 -2.54
CA ARG A 351 27.91 -0.37 -3.56
C ARG A 351 27.21 -0.69 -4.86
N GLU A 352 27.29 -1.93 -5.33
CA GLU A 352 26.59 -2.37 -6.55
C GLU A 352 25.08 -2.27 -6.38
N VAL A 353 24.55 -2.73 -5.24
CA VAL A 353 23.13 -2.66 -4.89
C VAL A 353 22.66 -1.21 -4.79
N ALA A 354 23.42 -0.33 -4.14
CA ALA A 354 23.12 1.10 -4.05
C ALA A 354 23.02 1.73 -5.44
N THR A 355 23.97 1.44 -6.33
CA THR A 355 23.97 1.92 -7.72
C THR A 355 22.71 1.46 -8.47
N LYS A 356 22.32 0.18 -8.34
CA LYS A 356 21.08 -0.37 -8.93
C LYS A 356 19.82 0.25 -8.35
N CYS A 357 19.87 0.67 -7.08
CA CYS A 357 18.77 1.41 -6.45
C CYS A 357 18.72 2.91 -6.84
N GLY A 358 19.66 3.39 -7.66
CA GLY A 358 19.74 4.79 -8.09
C GLY A 358 20.41 5.73 -7.08
N LEU A 359 21.10 5.18 -6.08
CA LEU A 359 21.78 5.94 -5.03
C LEU A 359 23.19 6.29 -5.49
N LYS A 360 23.36 7.48 -6.09
CA LYS A 360 24.65 7.89 -6.69
C LYS A 360 25.68 8.42 -5.67
N ASN A 361 25.22 8.98 -4.55
CA ASN A 361 26.07 9.79 -3.67
C ASN A 361 26.33 9.18 -2.28
N SER A 362 25.67 8.08 -1.92
CA SER A 362 25.88 7.43 -0.62
C SER A 362 25.56 5.94 -0.70
N VAL A 363 26.38 5.14 -0.03
CA VAL A 363 26.12 3.71 0.13
C VAL A 363 25.44 3.51 1.49
N PRO A 364 24.19 3.01 1.54
CA PRO A 364 23.53 2.71 2.79
C PRO A 364 24.27 1.62 3.60
N SER A 365 24.21 1.75 4.91
CA SER A 365 24.86 0.79 5.83
C SER A 365 24.03 -0.48 6.06
N ALA A 366 22.73 -0.45 5.73
CA ALA A 366 21.86 -1.61 5.89
C ALA A 366 20.76 -1.65 4.82
N PHE A 367 20.37 -2.86 4.41
CA PHE A 367 19.33 -3.09 3.41
C PHE A 367 18.32 -4.12 3.91
N GLN A 368 17.04 -3.83 3.75
CA GLN A 368 16.00 -4.82 3.92
C GLN A 368 15.83 -5.61 2.63
N ILE A 369 16.03 -6.91 2.69
CA ILE A 369 16.15 -7.77 1.50
C ILE A 369 15.11 -8.90 1.46
N ARG A 370 14.98 -9.43 0.24
CA ARG A 370 14.43 -10.76 -0.06
C ARG A 370 15.40 -11.46 -1.00
N TYR A 371 15.79 -12.68 -0.67
CA TYR A 371 16.66 -13.50 -1.48
C TYR A 371 16.34 -14.98 -1.24
N GLY A 372 15.98 -15.75 -2.28
CA GLY A 372 15.83 -17.21 -2.21
C GLY A 372 14.98 -17.75 -1.05
N GLY A 373 13.95 -17.04 -0.59
CA GLY A 373 13.17 -17.40 0.60
C GLY A 373 13.65 -16.76 1.90
N TYR A 374 14.85 -16.16 1.91
CA TYR A 374 15.35 -15.38 3.04
C TYR A 374 14.67 -14.02 3.11
N LYS A 375 14.39 -13.59 4.33
CA LYS A 375 13.80 -12.31 4.65
C LYS A 375 14.49 -11.69 5.86
N GLY A 376 15.01 -10.49 5.71
CA GLY A 376 15.62 -9.79 6.83
C GLY A 376 16.30 -8.49 6.44
N VAL A 377 17.15 -8.02 7.30
CA VAL A 377 18.07 -6.91 7.10
C VAL A 377 19.47 -7.45 6.96
N VAL A 378 20.25 -6.92 6.03
CA VAL A 378 21.69 -7.18 5.94
C VAL A 378 22.44 -5.88 6.19
N ALA A 379 23.38 -5.91 7.13
CA ALA A 379 24.26 -4.79 7.46
C ALA A 379 25.59 -4.93 6.72
N VAL A 380 26.17 -3.81 6.32
CA VAL A 380 27.49 -3.81 5.67
C VAL A 380 28.55 -4.30 6.65
N ASP A 381 29.30 -5.29 6.24
CA ASP A 381 30.48 -5.78 6.95
C ASP A 381 31.71 -5.66 6.03
N PRO A 382 32.63 -4.73 6.31
CA PRO A 382 33.83 -4.55 5.50
C PRO A 382 34.77 -5.76 5.48
N THR A 383 34.64 -6.66 6.46
CA THR A 383 35.47 -7.84 6.61
C THR A 383 34.91 -9.10 5.93
N SER A 384 33.69 -8.99 5.39
CA SER A 384 33.01 -10.14 4.76
C SER A 384 33.72 -10.57 3.49
N SER A 385 34.10 -11.86 3.41
CA SER A 385 34.70 -12.49 2.23
C SER A 385 33.69 -12.95 1.19
N LYS A 386 32.42 -13.10 1.58
CA LYS A 386 31.30 -13.48 0.71
C LYS A 386 30.41 -12.29 0.46
N LYS A 387 29.71 -12.30 -0.66
CA LYS A 387 28.76 -11.22 -1.01
C LYS A 387 27.63 -11.08 0.00
N LEU A 388 27.06 -12.21 0.44
CA LEU A 388 26.04 -12.27 1.47
C LEU A 388 26.36 -13.33 2.51
N SER A 389 26.15 -13.01 3.78
CA SER A 389 26.19 -13.95 4.89
C SER A 389 24.83 -13.97 5.56
N LEU A 390 24.10 -15.08 5.43
CA LEU A 390 22.73 -15.22 5.87
C LEU A 390 22.61 -16.20 7.02
N ARG A 391 21.60 -16.01 7.88
CA ARG A 391 21.31 -16.85 9.04
C ARG A 391 20.06 -17.69 8.84
N GLU A 392 19.98 -18.82 9.54
CA GLU A 392 18.83 -19.71 9.47
C GLU A 392 17.53 -18.99 9.88
N SER A 393 17.58 -18.14 10.89
CA SER A 393 16.44 -17.32 11.32
C SER A 393 15.85 -16.46 10.19
N MET A 394 16.65 -16.09 9.20
CA MET A 394 16.21 -15.34 8.02
C MET A 394 15.47 -16.23 7.01
N CYS A 395 15.75 -17.53 6.93
CA CYS A 395 15.13 -18.46 5.99
C CYS A 395 13.67 -18.73 6.39
N LYS A 396 12.75 -18.35 5.54
CA LYS A 396 11.30 -18.48 5.82
C LYS A 396 10.65 -19.60 5.00
N TYR A 397 11.25 -19.96 3.89
CA TYR A 397 10.90 -21.09 3.01
C TYR A 397 12.04 -21.31 2.02
N LYS A 398 12.09 -22.46 1.37
CA LYS A 398 13.09 -22.78 0.35
C LYS A 398 12.66 -22.26 -1.02
N SER A 399 13.57 -21.64 -1.77
CA SER A 399 13.30 -21.15 -3.13
C SER A 399 14.61 -21.12 -3.93
N GLU A 400 14.54 -21.49 -5.19
CA GLU A 400 15.69 -21.49 -6.11
C GLU A 400 15.98 -20.11 -6.72
N ASN A 401 15.22 -19.09 -6.35
CA ASN A 401 15.41 -17.76 -6.89
C ASN A 401 16.70 -17.12 -6.35
N THR A 402 17.59 -16.71 -7.25
CA THR A 402 18.89 -16.10 -6.97
C THR A 402 18.91 -14.58 -7.09
N LYS A 403 17.78 -13.95 -7.42
CA LYS A 403 17.68 -12.51 -7.54
C LYS A 403 17.56 -11.86 -6.16
N LEU A 404 18.35 -10.83 -5.94
CA LEU A 404 18.30 -10.02 -4.73
C LEU A 404 17.30 -8.89 -4.91
N ASP A 405 16.26 -8.88 -4.10
CA ASP A 405 15.29 -7.80 -4.03
C ASP A 405 15.54 -6.92 -2.80
N VAL A 406 15.54 -5.62 -3.00
CA VAL A 406 15.65 -4.62 -1.94
C VAL A 406 14.29 -3.94 -1.74
N LEU A 407 13.85 -3.86 -0.47
CA LEU A 407 12.59 -3.23 -0.08
C LEU A 407 12.81 -1.84 0.52
N ALA A 408 13.87 -1.71 1.30
CA ALA A 408 14.25 -0.46 1.96
C ALA A 408 15.74 -0.50 2.29
N TRP A 409 16.30 0.65 2.62
CA TRP A 409 17.69 0.80 3.06
C TRP A 409 17.80 1.82 4.18
N SER A 410 18.93 1.80 4.90
CA SER A 410 19.20 2.78 5.97
C SER A 410 19.30 4.18 5.40
N LYS A 411 18.50 5.09 5.90
CA LYS A 411 18.46 6.51 5.56
C LYS A 411 17.68 7.27 6.62
N TYR A 412 17.76 8.59 6.58
CA TYR A 412 16.89 9.41 7.41
C TYR A 412 15.41 9.07 7.18
N GLN A 413 14.71 8.81 8.29
CA GLN A 413 13.25 8.70 8.31
C GLN A 413 12.71 9.41 9.56
N PRO A 414 11.69 10.28 9.41
CA PRO A 414 11.11 10.98 10.53
C PRO A 414 10.44 10.02 11.53
N CYS A 415 10.55 10.36 12.81
CA CYS A 415 9.90 9.64 13.89
C CYS A 415 8.55 10.27 14.23
N PHE A 416 7.55 9.41 14.35
CA PHE A 416 6.21 9.79 14.81
C PHE A 416 5.78 8.87 15.94
N LEU A 417 5.24 9.42 17.00
CA LEU A 417 4.45 8.65 17.95
C LEU A 417 3.23 8.06 17.23
N ASN A 418 2.68 7.00 17.76
CA ASN A 418 1.43 6.40 17.33
C ASN A 418 0.61 5.95 18.55
N ARG A 419 -0.62 5.50 18.35
CA ARG A 419 -1.49 5.10 19.46
C ARG A 419 -0.85 4.09 20.40
N GLN A 420 -0.17 3.07 19.86
CA GLN A 420 0.44 2.02 20.66
C GLN A 420 1.54 2.60 21.57
N ILE A 421 2.44 3.39 21.01
CA ILE A 421 3.54 4.00 21.77
C ILE A 421 2.98 4.98 22.80
N ILE A 422 2.02 5.83 22.45
CA ILE A 422 1.38 6.78 23.37
C ILE A 422 0.74 6.01 24.54
N THR A 423 -0.07 4.98 24.26
CA THR A 423 -0.73 4.16 25.28
C THR A 423 0.30 3.51 26.21
N LEU A 424 1.39 2.96 25.66
CA LEU A 424 2.43 2.32 26.47
C LEU A 424 3.19 3.32 27.32
N LEU A 425 3.57 4.48 26.77
CA LEU A 425 4.28 5.53 27.52
C LEU A 425 3.39 6.11 28.63
N SER A 426 2.09 6.33 28.37
CA SER A 426 1.13 6.76 29.39
C SER A 426 1.05 5.73 30.53
N ASN A 427 0.96 4.43 30.21
CA ASN A 427 1.00 3.37 31.22
C ASN A 427 2.33 3.27 31.97
N LEU A 428 3.43 3.69 31.36
CA LEU A 428 4.76 3.77 32.00
C LEU A 428 4.96 5.05 32.81
N GLY A 429 3.93 5.89 32.94
CA GLY A 429 3.93 7.06 33.81
C GLY A 429 4.14 8.41 33.11
N VAL A 430 4.19 8.46 31.78
CA VAL A 430 4.23 9.73 31.03
C VAL A 430 2.83 10.35 31.06
N MET A 431 2.72 11.56 31.61
CA MET A 431 1.45 12.25 31.76
C MET A 431 0.87 12.66 30.40
N ASP A 432 -0.44 12.54 30.24
CA ASP A 432 -1.15 12.84 28.97
C ASP A 432 -0.92 14.26 28.47
N ARG A 433 -0.78 15.24 29.36
CA ARG A 433 -0.42 16.63 29.03
C ARG A 433 0.86 16.77 28.21
N VAL A 434 1.80 15.82 28.31
CA VAL A 434 3.04 15.83 27.53
C VAL A 434 2.72 15.56 26.07
N PHE A 435 1.84 14.61 25.80
CA PHE A 435 1.40 14.29 24.44
C PHE A 435 0.55 15.40 23.84
N GLU A 436 -0.35 16.00 24.63
CA GLU A 436 -1.15 17.16 24.21
C GLU A 436 -0.27 18.35 23.84
N LYS A 437 0.76 18.64 24.66
CA LYS A 437 1.74 19.68 24.35
C LYS A 437 2.47 19.40 23.03
N LYS A 438 2.96 18.16 22.85
CA LYS A 438 3.63 17.74 21.60
C LYS A 438 2.73 17.79 20.39
N GLN A 439 1.45 17.44 20.55
CA GLN A 439 0.44 17.57 19.49
C GLN A 439 0.26 19.03 19.08
N LYS A 440 0.15 19.95 20.07
CA LYS A 440 0.00 21.38 19.80
C LYS A 440 1.24 21.96 19.11
N GLU A 441 2.44 21.58 19.55
CA GLU A 441 3.70 21.96 18.89
C GLU A 441 3.71 21.51 17.41
N ALA A 442 3.32 20.26 17.13
CA ALA A 442 3.26 19.73 15.77
C ALA A 442 2.24 20.49 14.89
N ILE A 443 1.07 20.86 15.44
CA ILE A 443 0.07 21.67 14.73
C ILE A 443 0.63 23.05 14.41
N ASN A 444 1.22 23.72 15.40
CA ASN A 444 1.81 25.04 15.21
C ASN A 444 2.91 25.03 14.14
N GLN A 445 3.74 24.00 14.10
CA GLN A 445 4.77 23.83 13.05
C GLN A 445 4.15 23.68 11.66
N LEU A 446 3.07 22.90 11.54
CA LEU A 446 2.35 22.74 10.27
C LEU A 446 1.64 24.03 9.83
N ASP A 447 1.20 24.87 10.78
CA ASP A 447 0.58 26.16 10.47
C ASP A 447 1.66 27.19 10.06
N ALA A 448 2.79 27.26 10.75
CA ALA A 448 3.91 28.12 10.41
C ALA A 448 4.47 27.84 9.00
N MET A 449 4.48 26.57 8.59
CA MET A 449 4.90 26.14 7.25
C MET A 449 4.13 26.84 6.12
N LEU A 450 2.92 27.36 6.35
CA LEU A 450 2.11 27.99 5.31
C LEU A 450 2.50 29.46 5.03
N THR A 451 3.24 30.09 5.94
CA THR A 451 3.51 31.54 5.89
C THR A 451 5.00 31.88 5.98
N ASP A 452 5.77 31.11 6.71
CA ASP A 452 7.19 31.35 6.93
C ASP A 452 8.09 30.45 6.06
N PRO A 453 8.94 31.00 5.19
CA PRO A 453 9.81 30.23 4.29
C PRO A 453 10.77 29.29 5.03
N LEU A 454 11.32 29.69 6.17
CA LEU A 454 12.24 28.86 6.95
C LEU A 454 11.51 27.66 7.56
N SER A 455 10.35 27.89 8.16
CA SER A 455 9.48 26.82 8.66
C SER A 455 9.00 25.88 7.56
N SER A 456 8.74 26.42 6.36
CA SER A 456 8.40 25.60 5.18
C SER A 456 9.55 24.68 4.77
N GLN A 457 10.76 25.21 4.69
CA GLN A 457 11.95 24.44 4.33
C GLN A 457 12.23 23.36 5.37
N GLU A 458 12.20 23.70 6.65
CA GLU A 458 12.39 22.77 7.75
C GLU A 458 11.35 21.63 7.71
N ALA A 459 10.08 21.97 7.55
CA ALA A 459 9.02 20.96 7.45
C ALA A 459 9.21 20.04 6.25
N LEU A 460 9.58 20.56 5.08
CA LEU A 460 9.85 19.76 3.88
C LEU A 460 11.08 18.87 4.02
N GLU A 461 12.03 19.23 4.85
CA GLU A 461 13.23 18.42 5.12
C GLU A 461 12.98 17.34 6.16
N LEU A 462 12.34 17.68 7.26
CA LEU A 462 12.20 16.81 8.43
C LEU A 462 10.93 15.96 8.41
N ILE A 463 9.80 16.53 7.99
CA ILE A 463 8.49 15.86 8.06
C ILE A 463 8.14 15.17 6.75
N PHE A 464 8.59 15.72 5.62
CA PHE A 464 8.27 15.24 4.28
C PHE A 464 9.52 14.91 3.45
N PRO A 465 10.46 14.11 3.93
CA PRO A 465 11.66 13.80 3.18
C PRO A 465 11.33 13.00 1.92
N GLY A 466 11.88 13.39 0.77
CA GLY A 466 11.73 12.64 -0.48
C GLY A 466 11.91 13.49 -1.73
N GLU A 467 12.00 12.82 -2.88
CA GLU A 467 12.13 13.46 -4.19
C GLU A 467 10.93 14.34 -4.57
N SER A 468 9.72 13.95 -4.11
CA SER A 468 8.49 14.69 -4.40
C SER A 468 8.49 16.13 -3.87
N THR A 469 9.32 16.44 -2.86
CA THR A 469 9.44 17.78 -2.26
C THR A 469 10.60 18.59 -2.82
N ARG A 470 11.41 18.02 -3.71
CA ARG A 470 12.61 18.67 -4.24
C ARG A 470 12.29 19.99 -4.93
N VAL A 471 11.31 19.99 -5.81
CA VAL A 471 10.89 21.20 -6.55
C VAL A 471 10.44 22.30 -5.58
N LEU A 472 9.69 21.96 -4.54
CA LEU A 472 9.22 22.93 -3.54
C LEU A 472 10.38 23.53 -2.76
N LYS A 473 11.38 22.73 -2.40
CA LYS A 473 12.60 23.21 -1.74
C LYS A 473 13.39 24.16 -2.65
N GLU A 474 13.54 23.81 -3.92
CA GLU A 474 14.19 24.67 -4.91
C GLU A 474 13.43 25.99 -5.08
N MET A 475 12.09 25.98 -5.09
CA MET A 475 11.28 27.20 -5.13
C MET A 475 11.53 28.09 -3.90
N LEU A 476 11.54 27.53 -2.70
CA LEU A 476 11.83 28.27 -1.47
C LEU A 476 13.24 28.87 -1.50
N LEU A 477 14.25 28.12 -1.95
CA LEU A 477 15.64 28.61 -2.13
C LEU A 477 15.73 29.74 -3.16
N CYS A 478 14.88 29.74 -4.18
CA CYS A 478 14.77 30.82 -5.16
C CYS A 478 13.98 32.04 -4.64
N GLY A 479 13.52 32.03 -3.36
CA GLY A 479 12.85 33.17 -2.74
C GLY A 479 11.34 33.23 -2.93
N TYR A 480 10.70 32.18 -3.51
CA TYR A 480 9.25 32.12 -3.59
C TYR A 480 8.63 32.03 -2.19
N GLN A 481 7.57 32.81 -1.98
CA GLN A 481 6.89 32.87 -0.69
C GLN A 481 5.79 31.81 -0.57
N PRO A 482 5.69 31.08 0.55
CA PRO A 482 4.71 30.02 0.79
C PRO A 482 3.26 30.45 0.58
N ASN A 483 2.91 31.66 0.93
CA ASN A 483 1.56 32.21 0.88
C ASN A 483 1.25 33.01 -0.41
N ALA A 484 2.26 33.35 -1.22
CA ALA A 484 2.11 34.20 -2.40
C ALA A 484 2.18 33.44 -3.72
N GLU A 485 2.97 32.36 -3.78
CA GLU A 485 3.09 31.54 -5.00
C GLU A 485 1.99 30.44 -5.01
N PRO A 486 1.09 30.41 -6.00
CA PRO A 486 -0.10 29.56 -5.96
C PRO A 486 0.19 28.06 -5.89
N PHE A 487 1.16 27.55 -6.66
CA PHE A 487 1.50 26.13 -6.66
C PHE A 487 2.15 25.69 -5.35
N LEU A 488 3.10 26.48 -4.86
CA LEU A 488 3.76 26.22 -3.57
C LEU A 488 2.76 26.23 -2.42
N SER A 489 1.88 27.26 -2.37
CA SER A 489 0.81 27.38 -1.37
C SER A 489 -0.13 26.17 -1.39
N MET A 490 -0.61 25.77 -2.57
CA MET A 490 -1.50 24.62 -2.72
C MET A 490 -0.83 23.33 -2.24
N MET A 491 0.43 23.11 -2.59
CA MET A 491 1.16 21.90 -2.17
C MET A 491 1.40 21.86 -0.66
N LEU A 492 1.81 22.98 -0.06
CA LEU A 492 1.99 23.08 1.40
C LEU A 492 0.68 22.86 2.15
N GLN A 493 -0.43 23.43 1.68
CA GLN A 493 -1.77 23.17 2.24
C GLN A 493 -2.16 21.69 2.14
N THR A 494 -1.85 21.03 1.02
CA THR A 494 -2.09 19.61 0.83
C THR A 494 -1.28 18.77 1.83
N PHE A 495 -0.01 19.09 2.03
CA PHE A 495 0.84 18.43 3.02
C PHE A 495 0.33 18.64 4.44
N ARG A 496 -0.05 19.87 4.78
CA ARG A 496 -0.68 20.19 6.08
C ARG A 496 -1.94 19.34 6.30
N ALA A 497 -2.88 19.36 5.36
CA ALA A 497 -4.12 18.60 5.44
C ALA A 497 -3.86 17.10 5.62
N SER A 498 -2.92 16.54 4.87
CA SER A 498 -2.52 15.12 4.98
C SER A 498 -1.99 14.80 6.38
N LYS A 499 -1.12 15.64 6.96
CA LYS A 499 -0.57 15.41 8.30
C LYS A 499 -1.58 15.61 9.41
N LEU A 500 -2.48 16.58 9.30
CA LEU A 500 -3.60 16.73 10.23
C LEU A 500 -4.53 15.51 10.21
N LEU A 501 -4.79 14.96 9.03
CA LEU A 501 -5.55 13.72 8.89
C LEU A 501 -4.83 12.53 9.54
N GLU A 502 -3.53 12.39 9.34
CA GLU A 502 -2.73 11.36 10.02
C GLU A 502 -2.72 11.54 11.56
N LEU A 503 -2.63 12.78 12.02
CA LEU A 503 -2.69 13.10 13.43
C LEU A 503 -4.05 12.71 14.04
N ARG A 504 -5.15 13.04 13.35
CA ARG A 504 -6.52 12.70 13.77
C ARG A 504 -6.79 11.19 13.74
N LEU A 505 -6.47 10.53 12.64
CA LEU A 505 -6.83 9.13 12.43
C LEU A 505 -5.85 8.14 13.07
N LYS A 506 -4.56 8.49 13.18
CA LYS A 506 -3.48 7.58 13.59
C LYS A 506 -2.68 8.07 14.80
N SER A 507 -3.03 9.25 15.36
CA SER A 507 -2.29 9.91 16.48
C SER A 507 -0.79 10.06 16.17
N ARG A 508 -0.46 10.44 14.93
CA ARG A 508 0.93 10.59 14.47
C ARG A 508 1.49 11.93 14.87
N ILE A 509 2.10 12.02 16.08
CA ILE A 509 2.76 13.22 16.59
C ILE A 509 4.24 13.17 16.17
N PHE A 510 4.68 14.17 15.43
CA PHE A 510 6.08 14.28 14.99
C PHE A 510 7.01 14.55 16.19
N ILE A 511 8.17 13.87 16.20
CA ILE A 511 9.23 14.05 17.20
C ILE A 511 10.48 14.54 16.47
N PRO A 512 10.85 15.84 16.58
CA PRO A 512 11.97 16.43 15.84
C PRO A 512 13.31 15.71 16.08
N ASN A 513 13.59 15.36 17.34
CA ASN A 513 14.83 14.69 17.74
C ASN A 513 14.76 13.16 17.66
N GLY A 514 13.70 12.64 17.05
CA GLY A 514 13.50 11.19 16.83
C GLY A 514 13.85 10.76 15.41
N ARG A 515 14.24 9.50 15.28
CA ARG A 515 14.53 8.85 14.00
C ARG A 515 13.86 7.49 13.94
N CYS A 516 13.37 7.11 12.77
CA CYS A 516 12.98 5.74 12.50
C CYS A 516 14.14 5.04 11.78
N MET A 517 14.78 4.08 12.44
CA MET A 517 16.03 3.47 11.97
C MET A 517 15.91 1.95 11.85
N MET A 518 16.75 1.34 11.01
CA MET A 518 16.91 -0.11 10.98
C MET A 518 17.76 -0.56 12.17
N GLY A 519 17.35 -1.67 12.82
CA GLY A 519 18.15 -2.32 13.84
C GLY A 519 19.18 -3.23 13.20
N CYS A 520 20.43 -3.13 13.64
CA CYS A 520 21.55 -3.99 13.24
C CYS A 520 22.16 -4.67 14.46
N LEU A 521 22.95 -5.72 14.24
CA LEU A 521 23.66 -6.44 15.28
C LEU A 521 25.11 -5.99 15.33
N ASP A 522 25.67 -5.86 16.53
CA ASP A 522 27.09 -5.64 16.72
C ASP A 522 27.88 -6.92 16.45
N GLU A 523 28.38 -7.07 15.23
CA GLU A 523 29.19 -8.23 14.83
C GLU A 523 30.60 -8.22 15.45
N THR A 524 31.03 -7.07 15.99
CA THR A 524 32.35 -6.92 16.66
C THR A 524 32.35 -7.37 18.12
N ARG A 525 31.16 -7.56 18.70
CA ARG A 525 30.93 -7.95 20.11
C ARG A 525 31.48 -6.95 21.14
N THR A 526 31.63 -5.70 20.76
CA THR A 526 32.19 -4.64 21.63
C THR A 526 31.15 -4.01 22.55
N LEU A 527 29.90 -3.91 22.08
CA LEU A 527 28.80 -3.33 22.89
C LEU A 527 28.42 -4.25 24.06
N GLU A 528 28.22 -3.64 25.21
CA GLU A 528 27.71 -4.31 26.41
C GLU A 528 26.18 -4.25 26.51
N TYR A 529 25.61 -5.07 27.40
CA TYR A 529 24.17 -5.02 27.69
C TYR A 529 23.75 -3.62 28.13
N GLY A 530 22.69 -3.08 27.52
CA GLY A 530 22.19 -1.73 27.79
C GLY A 530 22.85 -0.63 26.97
N GLN A 531 23.86 -0.97 26.16
CA GLN A 531 24.48 -0.04 25.23
C GLN A 531 23.94 -0.20 23.82
N VAL A 532 24.04 0.87 23.02
CA VAL A 532 23.79 0.88 21.58
C VAL A 532 24.80 1.79 20.90
N PHE A 533 25.02 1.58 19.60
CA PHE A 533 25.75 2.54 18.78
C PHE A 533 24.79 3.22 17.83
N VAL A 534 24.86 4.56 17.77
CA VAL A 534 23.99 5.40 16.93
C VAL A 534 24.84 6.43 16.20
N GLN A 535 24.87 6.34 14.89
CA GLN A 535 25.52 7.30 14.00
C GLN A 535 24.54 7.74 12.93
N ILE A 536 24.51 9.04 12.64
CA ILE A 536 23.62 9.64 11.64
C ILE A 536 24.43 10.32 10.54
N SER A 537 23.95 10.25 9.30
CA SER A 537 24.58 10.92 8.18
C SER A 537 24.30 12.42 8.18
N HIS A 538 25.27 13.19 7.69
CA HIS A 538 25.24 14.65 7.66
C HIS A 538 24.10 15.29 6.86
N SER A 539 23.57 14.58 5.86
CA SER A 539 22.38 15.01 5.09
C SER A 539 21.12 15.13 5.97
N SER A 540 21.23 14.76 7.24
CA SER A 540 20.15 14.78 8.25
C SER A 540 20.33 15.89 9.30
N ARG A 541 21.07 16.94 9.01
CA ARG A 541 21.67 17.92 9.96
C ARG A 541 20.73 19.01 10.48
N GLN A 542 19.52 18.75 10.86
CA GLN A 542 18.79 19.72 11.67
C GLN A 542 18.42 19.08 13.01
N LEU A 543 19.35 19.18 13.93
CA LEU A 543 19.12 18.93 15.35
C LEU A 543 18.84 20.26 16.02
N SER A 544 17.87 20.30 16.94
CA SER A 544 17.71 21.46 17.81
C SER A 544 19.01 21.73 18.57
N ASN A 545 19.34 22.99 18.78
CA ASN A 545 20.56 23.42 19.49
C ASN A 545 20.74 22.76 20.86
N ASP A 546 19.64 22.29 21.48
CA ASP A 546 19.65 21.65 22.81
C ASP A 546 20.38 20.31 22.88
N PHE A 547 20.65 19.68 21.73
CA PHE A 547 21.29 18.35 21.65
C PHE A 547 22.63 18.37 20.89
N SER A 548 23.07 19.51 20.42
CA SER A 548 24.33 19.63 19.65
C SER A 548 25.53 19.07 20.38
N ASP A 549 25.57 19.23 21.70
CA ASP A 549 26.70 18.83 22.57
C ASP A 549 26.81 17.30 22.75
N MET A 550 25.75 16.56 22.41
CA MET A 550 25.73 15.08 22.45
C MET A 550 26.21 14.42 21.14
N PHE A 551 26.55 15.22 20.14
CA PHE A 551 27.03 14.73 18.86
C PHE A 551 28.45 15.17 18.60
N HIS A 552 29.28 14.23 18.13
CA HIS A 552 30.60 14.53 17.62
C HIS A 552 30.83 13.90 16.25
N THR A 553 31.86 14.38 15.56
CA THR A 553 32.15 13.93 14.21
C THR A 553 32.87 12.57 14.26
N SER A 554 32.46 11.64 13.39
CA SER A 554 33.16 10.35 13.25
C SER A 554 34.58 10.55 12.76
N SER A 555 35.53 9.81 13.34
CA SER A 555 36.93 9.78 12.87
C SER A 555 37.08 9.16 11.49
N SER A 556 36.18 8.25 11.10
CA SER A 556 36.22 7.56 9.80
C SER A 556 35.49 8.35 8.68
N ASN A 557 34.54 9.21 9.04
CA ASN A 557 33.81 10.03 8.07
C ASN A 557 33.34 11.35 8.73
N PRO A 558 33.96 12.51 8.40
CA PRO A 558 33.64 13.79 9.00
C PRO A 558 32.20 14.27 8.67
N ASN A 559 31.56 13.61 7.72
CA ASN A 559 30.16 13.87 7.38
C ASN A 559 29.16 13.09 8.24
N ASN A 560 29.60 12.25 9.14
CA ASN A 560 28.73 11.50 10.04
C ASN A 560 28.86 12.01 11.48
N LEU A 561 27.74 12.03 12.17
CA LEU A 561 27.65 12.46 13.57
C LEU A 561 27.33 11.25 14.44
N ILE A 562 28.14 11.03 15.49
CA ILE A 562 27.93 9.97 16.48
C ILE A 562 27.20 10.60 17.67
N PHE A 563 26.21 9.88 18.17
CA PHE A 563 25.47 10.28 19.37
C PHE A 563 26.00 9.55 20.60
N GLU A 564 26.28 10.28 21.66
CA GLU A 564 26.60 9.74 22.98
C GLU A 564 25.61 10.25 24.03
N GLY A 565 25.13 9.34 24.86
CA GLY A 565 24.16 9.68 25.92
C GLY A 565 22.98 8.71 25.97
N ASP A 566 21.97 9.07 26.73
CA ASP A 566 20.78 8.24 26.89
C ASP A 566 19.81 8.41 25.72
N VAL A 567 19.37 7.28 25.17
CA VAL A 567 18.37 7.21 24.09
C VAL A 567 17.20 6.33 24.49
N VAL A 568 16.00 6.75 24.10
CA VAL A 568 14.81 5.90 24.21
C VAL A 568 14.61 5.18 22.88
N VAL A 569 14.65 3.86 22.92
CA VAL A 569 14.43 3.00 21.75
C VAL A 569 13.13 2.23 21.91
N ALA A 570 12.30 2.31 20.89
CA ALA A 570 11.05 1.53 20.81
C ALA A 570 10.98 0.79 19.47
N LYS A 571 10.58 -0.48 19.49
CA LYS A 571 10.38 -1.20 18.22
C LYS A 571 9.01 -0.84 17.60
N ASN A 572 8.89 -0.98 16.30
CA ASN A 572 7.63 -0.80 15.58
C ASN A 572 7.22 -2.09 14.85
N PRO A 573 6.07 -2.72 15.18
CA PRO A 573 5.07 -2.30 16.17
C PRO A 573 5.53 -2.49 17.61
N CYS A 574 5.06 -1.60 18.51
CA CYS A 574 5.32 -1.62 19.95
C CYS A 574 4.07 -2.11 20.67
N LEU A 575 4.12 -3.31 21.28
CA LEU A 575 2.93 -4.00 21.80
C LEU A 575 3.02 -4.33 23.30
N HIS A 576 4.22 -4.18 23.89
CA HIS A 576 4.48 -4.52 25.28
C HIS A 576 5.37 -3.44 25.93
N PRO A 577 5.21 -3.13 27.24
CA PRO A 577 6.07 -2.14 27.92
C PRO A 577 7.58 -2.42 27.77
N GLY A 578 7.97 -3.70 27.74
CA GLY A 578 9.36 -4.10 27.49
C GLY A 578 9.90 -3.80 26.10
N ASP A 579 9.05 -3.40 25.17
CA ASP A 579 9.46 -2.95 23.81
C ASP A 579 9.97 -1.51 23.80
N VAL A 580 9.83 -0.78 24.93
CA VAL A 580 10.40 0.56 25.13
C VAL A 580 11.55 0.43 26.11
N ARG A 581 12.73 0.88 25.70
CA ARG A 581 13.97 0.77 26.48
C ARG A 581 14.71 2.09 26.51
N VAL A 582 15.23 2.45 27.68
CA VAL A 582 16.27 3.47 27.80
C VAL A 582 17.61 2.75 27.70
N LEU A 583 18.43 3.16 26.76
CA LEU A 583 19.72 2.57 26.45
C LEU A 583 20.78 3.67 26.38
N LYS A 584 22.03 3.32 26.64
CA LYS A 584 23.14 4.25 26.55
C LYS A 584 23.80 4.16 25.18
N ALA A 585 23.75 5.21 24.41
CA ALA A 585 24.51 5.32 23.18
C ALA A 585 25.97 5.61 23.50
N VAL A 586 26.87 4.89 22.86
CA VAL A 586 28.33 4.98 23.09
C VAL A 586 29.07 5.01 21.76
N ASP A 587 30.22 5.68 21.72
CA ASP A 587 31.10 5.62 20.57
C ASP A 587 31.90 4.29 20.54
N VAL A 588 31.88 3.65 19.38
CA VAL A 588 32.62 2.42 19.11
C VAL A 588 33.28 2.54 17.75
N PRO A 589 34.60 2.83 17.66
CA PRO A 589 35.30 3.04 16.39
C PRO A 589 35.15 1.89 15.38
N ALA A 590 35.06 0.65 15.86
CA ALA A 590 34.84 -0.52 14.99
C ALA A 590 33.49 -0.52 14.27
N LEU A 591 32.51 0.29 14.72
CA LEU A 591 31.16 0.41 14.15
C LEU A 591 30.98 1.67 13.30
N HIS A 592 31.97 2.53 13.12
CA HIS A 592 31.87 3.79 12.37
C HIS A 592 31.50 3.63 10.88
N HIS A 593 31.54 2.41 10.34
CA HIS A 593 31.06 2.10 8.99
C HIS A 593 29.52 1.98 8.90
N LEU A 594 28.80 1.98 10.05
CA LEU A 594 27.35 1.84 10.12
C LEU A 594 26.71 3.20 10.45
N ALA A 595 25.97 3.76 9.50
CA ALA A 595 25.24 5.02 9.67
C ALA A 595 23.72 4.84 9.39
N ASP A 596 22.90 5.73 9.97
CA ASP A 596 21.44 5.72 9.86
C ASP A 596 20.77 4.39 10.26
N CYS A 597 21.38 3.71 11.23
CA CYS A 597 20.86 2.50 11.87
C CYS A 597 21.21 2.49 13.37
N VAL A 598 20.51 1.68 14.14
CA VAL A 598 20.81 1.44 15.56
C VAL A 598 21.46 0.07 15.68
N VAL A 599 22.66 0.01 16.25
CA VAL A 599 23.40 -1.24 16.44
C VAL A 599 23.21 -1.73 17.87
N PHE A 600 22.78 -2.97 18.02
CA PHE A 600 22.47 -3.61 19.29
C PHE A 600 23.53 -4.65 19.66
N PRO A 601 23.79 -4.86 20.98
CA PRO A 601 24.76 -5.85 21.44
C PRO A 601 24.27 -7.29 21.21
N GLN A 602 25.25 -8.22 21.15
CA GLN A 602 24.99 -9.66 21.19
C GLN A 602 24.82 -10.20 22.63
N LYS A 603 24.70 -9.32 23.62
CA LYS A 603 24.68 -9.66 25.05
C LYS A 603 23.32 -9.33 25.66
N GLY A 604 22.76 -10.29 26.38
CA GLY A 604 21.58 -10.10 27.20
C GLY A 604 21.94 -9.73 28.65
N ARG A 605 20.89 -9.49 29.47
CA ARG A 605 21.07 -9.25 30.92
C ARG A 605 21.72 -10.49 31.54
N ARG A 606 22.78 -10.31 32.34
CA ARG A 606 23.43 -11.39 33.10
C ARG A 606 22.53 -12.01 34.16
#